data_6ea52c712b70ab8e90d738797abe89e5
#
_entry.id   6ea52c712b70ab8e90d738797abe89e5
#
_cell.length_a   1.000
_cell.length_b   1.000
_cell.length_c   1.000
_cell.angle_alpha   90.00
_cell.angle_beta   90.00
_cell.angle_gamma   90.00
#
_symmetry.space_group_name_H-M   'P 1'
#
loop_
_entity.id
_entity.type
_entity.pdbx_description
1 polymer ?
#
loop_
_entity_poly.entity_id
_entity_poly.type
_entity_poly.pdbx_seq_one_letter_code
_entity_poly.pdbx_strand_id
1 'polypeptide(L)'
;MAKPSTLDGYRDECTLDCERVLVTLLRGLGPWKDSVYLVGGLTPRYLVPARPPVVPAHAGTLDVDIVIDLQILADTEAYHTLEENLKRMGFERAENEQGVQLSWRWQTRTEHGALMVLELLADAPQIAGGRVQPLPTEGTISALNIPHSSIVFDLYQVAEIRAELLGGNGVATERVKHADIVSFTCLKAFAFDQRFERKDAHDLVYCIEHAPEGLDTVVAAFARALAGKHAAVVREALDILRRRFADEEATEAYRKDGPVAVAKFELGEGDDAGQREARVLRQRQASDLIDRLLSGIG
;
A
#
# COMPACT_ATOMS: atom_id res chain seq x y z
N MET A 1 -1.88 -7.87 -16.13
CA MET A 1 -1.34 -9.15 -15.59
C MET A 1 -2.03 -9.46 -14.28
N ALA A 2 -2.42 -10.73 -14.03
CA ALA A 2 -2.91 -11.13 -12.73
C ALA A 2 -1.77 -11.02 -11.69
N LYS A 3 -2.09 -10.51 -10.49
CA LYS A 3 -1.12 -10.42 -9.39
C LYS A 3 -0.80 -11.84 -8.89
N PRO A 4 0.47 -12.13 -8.51
CA PRO A 4 0.82 -13.42 -7.93
C PRO A 4 0.00 -13.71 -6.66
N SER A 5 -0.41 -14.97 -6.49
CA SER A 5 -1.21 -15.42 -5.34
C SER A 5 -0.37 -15.90 -4.16
N THR A 6 0.95 -15.98 -4.32
CA THR A 6 1.93 -16.44 -3.31
C THR A 6 3.17 -15.56 -3.32
N LEU A 7 3.93 -15.61 -2.22
CA LEU A 7 5.16 -14.86 -2.01
C LEU A 7 6.20 -15.08 -3.12
N ASP A 8 6.40 -16.33 -3.52
CA ASP A 8 7.40 -16.73 -4.54
C ASP A 8 7.14 -16.14 -5.92
N GLY A 9 5.93 -15.65 -6.17
CA GLY A 9 5.56 -14.99 -7.43
C GLY A 9 6.08 -13.56 -7.56
N TYR A 10 6.56 -12.96 -6.46
CA TYR A 10 7.10 -11.60 -6.44
C TYR A 10 8.62 -11.61 -6.53
N ARG A 11 9.20 -10.64 -7.24
CA ARG A 11 10.65 -10.49 -7.43
C ARG A 11 11.12 -9.14 -6.91
N ASP A 12 12.25 -9.13 -6.22
CA ASP A 12 12.87 -7.89 -5.71
C ASP A 12 13.14 -6.86 -6.81
N GLU A 13 13.51 -7.31 -8.01
CA GLU A 13 13.76 -6.43 -9.16
C GLU A 13 12.57 -5.55 -9.51
N CYS A 14 11.33 -6.10 -9.42
CA CYS A 14 10.12 -5.32 -9.67
C CYS A 14 9.91 -4.22 -8.62
N THR A 15 10.27 -4.49 -7.37
CA THR A 15 10.18 -3.49 -6.30
C THR A 15 11.18 -2.36 -6.51
N LEU A 16 12.40 -2.66 -6.97
CA LEU A 16 13.40 -1.64 -7.35
C LEU A 16 12.92 -0.79 -8.53
N ASP A 17 12.28 -1.42 -9.52
CA ASP A 17 11.66 -0.69 -10.63
C ASP A 17 10.51 0.21 -10.15
N CYS A 18 9.72 -0.21 -9.16
CA CYS A 18 8.71 0.66 -8.52
C CYS A 18 9.35 1.87 -7.83
N GLU A 19 10.50 1.72 -7.17
CA GLU A 19 11.24 2.87 -6.60
C GLU A 19 11.72 3.83 -7.70
N ARG A 20 12.21 3.32 -8.82
CA ARG A 20 12.61 4.13 -9.98
C ARG A 20 11.43 4.91 -10.55
N VAL A 21 10.27 4.26 -10.69
CA VAL A 21 9.01 4.90 -11.11
C VAL A 21 8.63 6.01 -10.14
N LEU A 22 8.64 5.74 -8.84
CA LEU A 22 8.27 6.71 -7.81
C LEU A 22 9.19 7.94 -7.80
N VAL A 23 10.52 7.74 -7.86
CA VAL A 23 11.48 8.85 -7.87
C VAL A 23 11.37 9.65 -9.18
N THR A 24 11.18 8.98 -10.34
CA THR A 24 10.93 9.64 -11.61
C THR A 24 9.65 10.48 -11.56
N LEU A 25 8.56 9.92 -10.99
CA LEU A 25 7.30 10.61 -10.82
C LEU A 25 7.48 11.89 -9.98
N LEU A 26 8.03 11.77 -8.76
CA LEU A 26 8.21 12.91 -7.87
C LEU A 26 9.11 14.00 -8.48
N ARG A 27 10.16 13.60 -9.18
CA ARG A 27 11.06 14.53 -9.90
C ARG A 27 10.32 15.28 -10.99
N GLY A 28 9.49 14.58 -11.77
CA GLY A 28 8.77 15.17 -12.90
C GLY A 28 7.50 15.93 -12.52
N LEU A 29 6.92 15.65 -11.36
CA LEU A 29 5.71 16.35 -10.87
C LEU A 29 6.00 17.83 -10.52
N GLY A 30 7.25 18.18 -10.17
CA GLY A 30 7.58 19.53 -9.76
C GLY A 30 6.77 19.99 -8.54
N PRO A 31 6.03 21.11 -8.62
CA PRO A 31 5.25 21.60 -7.47
C PRO A 31 4.11 20.66 -7.04
N TRP A 32 3.62 19.81 -7.95
CA TRP A 32 2.57 18.82 -7.62
C TRP A 32 3.00 17.73 -6.62
N LYS A 33 4.30 17.53 -6.41
CA LYS A 33 4.81 16.47 -5.54
C LYS A 33 4.36 16.58 -4.09
N ASP A 34 4.03 17.79 -3.64
CA ASP A 34 3.58 18.01 -2.26
C ASP A 34 2.15 17.53 -2.01
N SER A 35 1.37 17.29 -3.07
CA SER A 35 0.02 16.74 -3.01
C SER A 35 -0.04 15.21 -2.97
N VAL A 36 1.09 14.49 -3.11
CA VAL A 36 1.09 13.03 -3.26
C VAL A 36 1.64 12.32 -2.04
N TYR A 37 1.02 11.21 -1.68
CA TYR A 37 1.37 10.34 -0.58
C TYR A 37 1.42 8.88 -1.06
N LEU A 38 2.54 8.21 -0.85
CA LEU A 38 2.69 6.80 -1.19
C LEU A 38 1.89 5.92 -0.24
N VAL A 39 1.13 5.01 -0.80
CA VAL A 39 0.41 3.95 -0.10
C VAL A 39 0.66 2.60 -0.77
N GLY A 40 -0.11 1.57 -0.44
CA GLY A 40 -0.06 0.30 -1.16
C GLY A 40 1.21 -0.52 -0.92
N GLY A 41 1.50 -1.41 -1.87
CA GLY A 41 2.47 -2.48 -1.74
C GLY A 41 3.95 -2.07 -1.68
N LEU A 42 4.29 -0.84 -2.03
CA LEU A 42 5.66 -0.32 -1.92
C LEU A 42 5.96 0.26 -0.51
N THR A 43 4.95 0.66 0.24
CA THR A 43 5.09 1.28 1.58
C THR A 43 5.83 0.41 2.59
N PRO A 44 5.64 -0.93 2.66
CA PRO A 44 6.37 -1.79 3.60
C PRO A 44 7.88 -1.66 3.53
N ARG A 45 8.43 -1.31 2.35
CA ARG A 45 9.86 -1.11 2.16
C ARG A 45 10.43 0.03 3.02
N TYR A 46 9.60 1.01 3.37
CA TYR A 46 9.97 2.17 4.19
C TYR A 46 9.53 2.01 5.65
N LEU A 47 8.44 1.31 5.90
CA LEU A 47 7.99 0.99 7.26
C LEU A 47 8.91 -0.03 7.95
N VAL A 48 9.48 -0.97 7.18
CA VAL A 48 10.42 -1.99 7.68
C VAL A 48 11.75 -1.82 6.95
N PRO A 49 12.64 -0.93 7.42
CA PRO A 49 13.92 -0.67 6.75
C PRO A 49 14.93 -1.82 6.91
N ALA A 50 14.75 -2.71 7.88
CA ALA A 50 15.59 -3.89 8.05
C ALA A 50 15.45 -4.84 6.85
N ARG A 51 16.53 -5.59 6.55
CA ARG A 51 16.63 -6.48 5.39
C ARG A 51 17.13 -7.85 5.84
N PRO A 52 16.98 -8.90 5.01
CA PRO A 52 17.59 -10.19 5.30
C PRO A 52 19.11 -10.08 5.59
N PRO A 53 19.63 -10.86 6.53
CA PRO A 53 18.96 -11.92 7.30
C PRO A 53 18.26 -11.44 8.58
N VAL A 54 18.26 -10.15 8.89
CA VAL A 54 17.67 -9.59 10.14
C VAL A 54 16.16 -9.77 10.18
N VAL A 55 15.48 -9.49 9.06
CA VAL A 55 14.06 -9.79 8.86
C VAL A 55 13.89 -10.51 7.53
N PRO A 56 12.83 -11.32 7.35
CA PRO A 56 12.49 -11.90 6.04
C PRO A 56 12.30 -10.81 4.98
N ALA A 57 12.56 -11.15 3.71
CA ALA A 57 12.23 -10.25 2.61
C ALA A 57 10.71 -10.04 2.53
N HIS A 58 10.26 -8.79 2.34
CA HIS A 58 8.88 -8.51 2.01
C HIS A 58 8.58 -8.98 0.56
N ALA A 59 7.33 -9.35 0.29
CA ALA A 59 6.89 -9.76 -1.04
C ALA A 59 7.19 -8.74 -2.15
N GLY A 60 7.29 -7.45 -1.80
CA GLY A 60 7.44 -6.40 -2.80
C GLY A 60 6.13 -6.05 -3.51
N THR A 61 6.24 -5.36 -4.65
CA THR A 61 5.08 -4.90 -5.41
C THR A 61 5.37 -4.81 -6.90
N LEU A 62 4.31 -4.73 -7.72
CA LEU A 62 4.34 -4.53 -9.16
C LEU A 62 3.76 -3.18 -9.58
N ASP A 63 3.24 -2.42 -8.64
CA ASP A 63 2.55 -1.14 -8.83
C ASP A 63 3.01 -0.10 -7.80
N VAL A 64 2.79 1.16 -8.16
CA VAL A 64 2.98 2.33 -7.30
C VAL A 64 1.63 2.98 -7.09
N ASP A 65 1.13 2.94 -5.86
CA ASP A 65 -0.14 3.53 -5.46
C ASP A 65 0.13 4.86 -4.75
N ILE A 66 -0.45 5.95 -5.24
CA ILE A 66 -0.36 7.26 -4.60
C ILE A 66 -1.75 7.83 -4.31
N VAL A 67 -1.94 8.35 -3.11
CA VAL A 67 -3.12 9.16 -2.75
C VAL A 67 -2.81 10.62 -3.00
N ILE A 68 -3.73 11.30 -3.68
CA ILE A 68 -3.60 12.72 -4.03
C ILE A 68 -4.46 13.56 -3.09
N ASP A 69 -3.84 14.53 -2.43
CA ASP A 69 -4.55 15.58 -1.72
C ASP A 69 -5.15 16.57 -2.73
N LEU A 70 -6.46 16.47 -2.92
CA LEU A 70 -7.18 17.26 -3.93
C LEU A 70 -7.17 18.76 -3.60
N GLN A 71 -7.07 19.14 -2.34
CA GLN A 71 -7.02 20.54 -1.93
C GLN A 71 -5.66 21.14 -2.28
N ILE A 72 -4.57 20.48 -1.89
CA ILE A 72 -3.22 20.93 -2.25
C ILE A 72 -3.08 20.95 -3.78
N LEU A 73 -3.60 19.93 -4.46
CA LEU A 73 -3.55 19.86 -5.92
C LEU A 73 -4.26 21.06 -6.56
N ALA A 74 -5.47 21.40 -6.09
CA ALA A 74 -6.27 22.53 -6.62
C ALA A 74 -5.59 23.89 -6.41
N ASP A 75 -4.89 24.06 -5.28
CA ASP A 75 -4.22 25.29 -4.90
C ASP A 75 -2.82 25.44 -5.55
N THR A 76 -2.35 24.42 -6.27
CA THR A 76 -1.00 24.42 -6.85
C THR A 76 -0.99 25.01 -8.25
N GLU A 77 -0.31 26.13 -8.44
CA GLU A 77 -0.04 26.71 -9.75
C GLU A 77 1.15 26.05 -10.42
N ALA A 78 0.98 25.63 -11.69
CA ALA A 78 2.05 25.03 -12.48
C ALA A 78 1.92 25.39 -13.95
N TYR A 79 3.06 25.45 -14.66
CA TYR A 79 3.11 25.78 -16.09
C TYR A 79 2.52 24.71 -17.00
N HIS A 80 2.51 23.46 -16.53
CA HIS A 80 1.99 22.32 -17.28
C HIS A 80 0.94 21.60 -16.45
N THR A 81 0.00 20.96 -17.11
CA THR A 81 -0.99 20.13 -16.44
C THR A 81 -0.33 18.87 -15.85
N LEU A 82 -0.97 18.28 -14.84
CA LEU A 82 -0.52 17.01 -14.27
C LEU A 82 -0.43 15.92 -15.36
N GLU A 83 -1.40 15.89 -16.26
CA GLU A 83 -1.45 14.93 -17.38
C GLU A 83 -0.27 15.11 -18.34
N GLU A 84 0.07 16.37 -18.69
CA GLU A 84 1.23 16.65 -19.53
C GLU A 84 2.54 16.23 -18.88
N ASN A 85 2.69 16.47 -17.57
CA ASN A 85 3.87 16.04 -16.83
C ASN A 85 4.02 14.52 -16.85
N LEU A 86 2.94 13.76 -16.63
CA LEU A 86 2.99 12.29 -16.72
C LEU A 86 3.43 11.82 -18.11
N LYS A 87 2.85 12.40 -19.18
CA LYS A 87 3.23 12.06 -20.56
C LYS A 87 4.70 12.39 -20.86
N ARG A 88 5.20 13.52 -20.38
CA ARG A 88 6.61 13.93 -20.54
C ARG A 88 7.59 13.00 -19.83
N MET A 89 7.17 12.37 -18.75
CA MET A 89 7.93 11.35 -18.04
C MET A 89 7.83 9.95 -18.69
N GLY A 90 7.12 9.80 -19.80
CA GLY A 90 6.96 8.54 -20.50
C GLY A 90 5.82 7.65 -19.98
N PHE A 91 4.93 8.21 -19.17
CA PHE A 91 3.72 7.49 -18.78
C PHE A 91 2.63 7.61 -19.85
N GLU A 92 1.94 6.51 -20.09
CA GLU A 92 0.73 6.43 -20.91
C GLU A 92 -0.44 5.87 -20.08
N ARG A 93 -1.66 6.10 -20.53
CA ARG A 93 -2.84 5.55 -19.86
C ARG A 93 -2.88 4.04 -20.01
N ALA A 94 -3.07 3.33 -18.90
CA ALA A 94 -3.30 1.91 -18.95
C ALA A 94 -4.68 1.59 -19.53
N GLU A 95 -4.83 0.42 -20.15
CA GLU A 95 -6.08 -0.08 -20.68
C GLU A 95 -6.66 -1.17 -19.77
N ASN A 96 -7.99 -1.25 -19.73
CA ASN A 96 -8.66 -2.38 -19.12
C ASN A 96 -8.68 -3.60 -20.08
N GLU A 97 -9.29 -4.71 -19.65
CA GLU A 97 -9.38 -5.95 -20.46
C GLU A 97 -10.17 -5.77 -21.77
N GLN A 98 -10.99 -4.73 -21.88
CA GLN A 98 -11.74 -4.39 -23.09
C GLN A 98 -11.01 -3.38 -23.99
N GLY A 99 -9.77 -2.99 -23.67
CA GLY A 99 -8.98 -2.01 -24.43
C GLY A 99 -9.41 -0.56 -24.21
N VAL A 100 -10.21 -0.28 -23.15
CA VAL A 100 -10.61 1.08 -22.80
C VAL A 100 -9.55 1.71 -21.91
N GLN A 101 -9.08 2.91 -22.31
CA GLN A 101 -8.10 3.67 -21.54
C GLN A 101 -8.67 4.15 -20.21
N LEU A 102 -7.89 3.96 -19.15
CA LEU A 102 -8.24 4.36 -17.79
C LEU A 102 -7.60 5.73 -17.49
N SER A 103 -8.40 6.67 -17.00
CA SER A 103 -7.95 8.05 -16.70
C SER A 103 -7.21 8.17 -15.35
N TRP A 104 -7.30 7.16 -14.49
CA TRP A 104 -6.72 7.12 -13.15
C TRP A 104 -5.54 6.14 -13.03
N ARG A 105 -5.35 5.30 -14.04
CA ARG A 105 -4.30 4.28 -14.05
C ARG A 105 -3.36 4.52 -15.23
N TRP A 106 -2.10 4.66 -14.90
CA TRP A 106 -1.04 4.96 -15.84
C TRP A 106 -0.02 3.84 -15.87
N GLN A 107 0.70 3.72 -16.95
CA GLN A 107 1.73 2.71 -17.10
C GLN A 107 2.95 3.28 -17.84
N THR A 108 4.09 2.66 -17.59
CA THR A 108 5.34 2.94 -18.33
C THR A 108 6.14 1.65 -18.44
N ARG A 109 7.12 1.62 -19.32
CA ARG A 109 8.04 0.48 -19.44
C ARG A 109 9.43 0.90 -18.98
N THR A 110 10.07 0.01 -18.23
CA THR A 110 11.49 0.16 -17.92
C THR A 110 12.33 -0.16 -19.14
N GLU A 111 13.63 0.17 -19.10
CA GLU A 111 14.60 -0.14 -20.16
C GLU A 111 14.72 -1.65 -20.40
N HIS A 112 14.40 -2.47 -19.41
CA HIS A 112 14.38 -3.94 -19.49
C HIS A 112 13.02 -4.49 -19.96
N GLY A 113 12.08 -3.61 -20.34
CA GLY A 113 10.77 -3.98 -20.85
C GLY A 113 9.73 -4.36 -19.78
N ALA A 114 10.05 -4.25 -18.49
CA ALA A 114 9.08 -4.48 -17.42
C ALA A 114 7.99 -3.42 -17.48
N LEU A 115 6.72 -3.86 -17.42
CA LEU A 115 5.57 -2.97 -17.36
C LEU A 115 5.32 -2.56 -15.92
N MET A 116 5.43 -1.26 -15.66
CA MET A 116 5.19 -0.65 -14.36
C MET A 116 3.88 0.11 -14.36
N VAL A 117 3.14 0.00 -13.28
CA VAL A 117 1.81 0.62 -13.14
C VAL A 117 1.85 1.68 -12.05
N LEU A 118 1.21 2.82 -12.33
CA LEU A 118 0.96 3.91 -11.38
C LEU A 118 -0.55 4.08 -11.23
N GLU A 119 -1.05 4.00 -10.01
CA GLU A 119 -2.45 4.22 -9.68
C GLU A 119 -2.62 5.54 -8.92
N LEU A 120 -3.48 6.41 -9.44
CA LEU A 120 -3.85 7.67 -8.82
C LEU A 120 -5.12 7.44 -7.99
N LEU A 121 -5.01 7.65 -6.69
CA LEU A 121 -6.07 7.43 -5.72
C LEU A 121 -6.46 8.76 -5.06
N ALA A 122 -7.68 8.88 -4.61
CA ALA A 122 -8.14 10.02 -3.81
C ALA A 122 -9.23 9.59 -2.84
N ASP A 123 -9.50 10.41 -1.84
CA ASP A 123 -10.62 10.26 -0.91
C ASP A 123 -11.63 11.37 -1.15
N ALA A 124 -12.81 11.01 -1.65
CA ALA A 124 -13.92 11.91 -1.84
C ALA A 124 -15.16 11.32 -1.17
N PRO A 125 -15.47 11.75 0.07
CA PRO A 125 -16.56 11.15 0.86
C PRO A 125 -17.95 11.20 0.20
N GLN A 126 -18.16 12.13 -0.75
CA GLN A 126 -19.39 12.26 -1.52
C GLN A 126 -19.50 11.27 -2.69
N ILE A 127 -18.43 10.53 -3.01
CA ILE A 127 -18.36 9.58 -4.11
C ILE A 127 -18.23 8.17 -3.55
N ALA A 128 -19.00 7.22 -4.07
CA ALA A 128 -18.89 5.83 -3.64
C ALA A 128 -17.47 5.26 -3.87
N GLY A 129 -17.00 4.40 -2.97
CA GLY A 129 -15.73 3.71 -3.12
C GLY A 129 -15.65 2.94 -4.44
N GLY A 130 -14.46 2.91 -5.05
CA GLY A 130 -14.23 2.27 -6.35
C GLY A 130 -14.76 3.06 -7.55
N ARG A 131 -15.29 4.25 -7.36
CA ARG A 131 -15.68 5.16 -8.45
C ARG A 131 -14.54 6.10 -8.81
N VAL A 132 -14.48 6.45 -10.08
CA VAL A 132 -13.48 7.37 -10.61
C VAL A 132 -14.00 8.80 -10.50
N GLN A 133 -13.15 9.73 -10.09
CA GLN A 133 -13.44 11.16 -10.03
C GLN A 133 -12.40 11.97 -10.79
N PRO A 134 -12.79 13.02 -11.53
CA PRO A 134 -11.86 13.95 -12.13
C PRO A 134 -10.99 14.63 -11.08
N LEU A 135 -9.71 14.86 -11.40
CA LEU A 135 -8.85 15.70 -10.58
C LEU A 135 -9.13 17.18 -10.85
N PRO A 136 -8.93 18.06 -9.87
CA PRO A 136 -9.13 19.51 -10.02
C PRO A 136 -7.95 20.16 -10.77
N THR A 137 -7.66 19.65 -11.97
CA THR A 137 -6.63 20.14 -12.89
C THR A 137 -7.19 20.18 -14.29
N GLU A 138 -6.56 20.92 -15.21
CA GLU A 138 -6.91 20.83 -16.61
C GLU A 138 -6.61 19.43 -17.18
N GLY A 139 -7.42 19.00 -18.15
CA GLY A 139 -7.31 17.69 -18.79
C GLY A 139 -8.37 16.69 -18.35
N THR A 140 -8.15 15.43 -18.69
CA THR A 140 -9.08 14.33 -18.44
C THR A 140 -8.52 13.30 -17.44
N ILE A 141 -7.54 13.72 -16.64
CA ILE A 141 -6.94 12.91 -15.59
C ILE A 141 -7.91 12.77 -14.40
N SER A 142 -7.90 11.62 -13.78
CA SER A 142 -8.78 11.33 -12.64
C SER A 142 -8.06 10.45 -11.60
N ALA A 143 -8.70 10.24 -10.47
CA ALA A 143 -8.29 9.31 -9.45
C ALA A 143 -9.40 8.31 -9.12
N LEU A 144 -9.03 7.12 -8.67
CA LEU A 144 -9.94 6.13 -8.13
C LEU A 144 -10.26 6.51 -6.68
N ASN A 145 -11.55 6.61 -6.35
CA ASN A 145 -11.95 6.93 -4.97
C ASN A 145 -11.76 5.74 -4.05
N ILE A 146 -10.87 5.90 -3.07
CA ILE A 146 -10.62 4.94 -1.98
C ILE A 146 -11.06 5.59 -0.67
N PRO A 147 -12.18 5.15 -0.09
CA PRO A 147 -12.67 5.70 1.17
C PRO A 147 -11.62 5.63 2.26
N HIS A 148 -11.56 6.67 3.08
CA HIS A 148 -10.64 6.82 4.21
C HIS A 148 -9.15 6.97 3.81
N SER A 149 -8.81 7.01 2.52
CA SER A 149 -7.40 7.15 2.13
C SER A 149 -6.79 8.50 2.53
N SER A 150 -7.61 9.52 2.80
CA SER A 150 -7.17 10.82 3.35
C SER A 150 -6.56 10.73 4.76
N ILE A 151 -6.73 9.62 5.47
CA ILE A 151 -6.03 9.37 6.74
C ILE A 151 -4.51 9.55 6.61
N VAL A 152 -3.95 9.26 5.44
CA VAL A 152 -2.51 9.39 5.17
C VAL A 152 -2.03 10.83 5.14
N PHE A 153 -2.92 11.82 4.98
CA PHE A 153 -2.52 13.24 4.97
C PHE A 153 -2.05 13.75 6.33
N ASP A 154 -2.44 13.08 7.40
CA ASP A 154 -2.06 13.41 8.78
C ASP A 154 -1.20 12.32 9.44
N LEU A 155 -1.37 11.07 9.03
CA LEU A 155 -0.68 9.91 9.56
C LEU A 155 0.31 9.39 8.49
N TYR A 156 1.41 10.13 8.30
CA TYR A 156 2.46 9.79 7.34
C TYR A 156 3.86 9.93 7.94
N GLN A 157 4.80 9.31 7.28
CA GLN A 157 6.24 9.50 7.49
C GLN A 157 6.88 10.01 6.20
N VAL A 158 8.13 10.47 6.31
CA VAL A 158 8.92 10.94 5.16
C VAL A 158 10.18 10.09 5.06
N ALA A 159 10.36 9.45 3.91
CA ALA A 159 11.59 8.76 3.56
C ALA A 159 12.36 9.54 2.48
N GLU A 160 13.67 9.44 2.49
CA GLU A 160 14.53 9.88 1.40
C GLU A 160 14.88 8.66 0.53
N ILE A 161 14.55 8.74 -0.75
CA ILE A 161 14.76 7.64 -1.70
C ILE A 161 15.69 8.10 -2.80
N ARG A 162 16.75 7.32 -3.01
CA ARG A 162 17.69 7.50 -4.09
C ARG A 162 17.57 6.37 -5.10
N ALA A 163 17.19 6.71 -6.32
CA ALA A 163 17.06 5.72 -7.40
C ALA A 163 17.48 6.30 -8.75
N GLU A 164 17.73 5.41 -9.70
CA GLU A 164 17.90 5.79 -11.10
C GLU A 164 16.57 6.24 -11.70
N LEU A 165 16.60 7.31 -12.45
CA LEU A 165 15.44 7.79 -13.20
C LEU A 165 15.20 6.89 -14.42
N LEU A 166 13.93 6.68 -14.75
CA LEU A 166 13.57 5.98 -15.99
C LEU A 166 14.12 6.70 -17.23
N GLY A 167 14.38 5.94 -18.29
CA GLY A 167 14.91 6.48 -19.55
C GLY A 167 16.39 6.87 -19.50
N GLY A 168 17.16 6.34 -18.55
CA GLY A 168 18.61 6.62 -18.45
C GLY A 168 18.94 8.07 -18.05
N ASN A 169 18.02 8.75 -17.37
CA ASN A 169 18.13 10.17 -17.00
C ASN A 169 18.97 10.42 -15.72
N GLY A 170 19.84 9.49 -15.37
CA GLY A 170 20.75 9.59 -14.22
C GLY A 170 20.07 9.17 -12.91
N VAL A 171 20.65 9.59 -11.79
CA VAL A 171 20.20 9.24 -10.43
C VAL A 171 19.64 10.49 -9.76
N ALA A 172 18.51 10.34 -9.08
CA ALA A 172 17.95 11.42 -8.27
C ALA A 172 17.65 10.93 -6.84
N THR A 173 17.58 11.88 -5.93
CA THR A 173 17.12 11.68 -4.55
C THR A 173 15.89 12.55 -4.33
N GLU A 174 14.80 11.94 -3.88
CA GLU A 174 13.54 12.62 -3.60
C GLU A 174 13.04 12.28 -2.20
N ARG A 175 12.34 13.22 -1.59
CA ARG A 175 11.63 13.01 -0.32
C ARG A 175 10.22 12.54 -0.63
N VAL A 176 9.86 11.41 -0.05
CA VAL A 176 8.57 10.75 -0.27
C VAL A 176 7.77 10.78 1.03
N LYS A 177 6.57 11.34 0.99
CA LYS A 177 5.57 11.15 2.04
C LYS A 177 4.93 9.78 1.82
N HIS A 178 4.91 8.93 2.83
CA HIS A 178 4.29 7.61 2.75
C HIS A 178 3.46 7.33 3.99
N ALA A 179 2.46 6.46 3.87
CA ALA A 179 1.65 6.04 5.00
C ALA A 179 2.54 5.59 6.17
N ASP A 180 2.20 6.03 7.38
CA ASP A 180 2.80 5.49 8.61
C ASP A 180 2.19 4.12 8.96
N ILE A 181 2.65 3.51 10.04
CA ILE A 181 2.18 2.16 10.43
C ILE A 181 0.66 2.12 10.72
N VAL A 182 0.07 3.21 11.23
CA VAL A 182 -1.35 3.26 11.54
C VAL A 182 -2.18 3.41 10.27
N SER A 183 -1.91 4.44 9.45
CA SER A 183 -2.64 4.67 8.21
C SER A 183 -2.47 3.49 7.23
N PHE A 184 -1.26 2.93 7.13
CA PHE A 184 -1.02 1.75 6.32
C PHE A 184 -1.84 0.55 6.77
N THR A 185 -1.82 0.24 8.08
CA THR A 185 -2.59 -0.87 8.64
C THR A 185 -4.09 -0.68 8.43
N CYS A 186 -4.62 0.53 8.65
CA CYS A 186 -6.03 0.83 8.40
C CYS A 186 -6.41 0.59 6.93
N LEU A 187 -5.65 1.14 5.99
CA LEU A 187 -5.94 0.98 4.55
C LEU A 187 -5.84 -0.47 4.11
N LYS A 188 -4.89 -1.25 4.64
CA LYS A 188 -4.76 -2.68 4.36
C LYS A 188 -5.87 -3.51 4.99
N ALA A 189 -6.35 -3.14 6.19
CA ALA A 189 -7.49 -3.79 6.82
C ALA A 189 -8.77 -3.61 5.99
N PHE A 190 -9.07 -2.38 5.53
CA PHE A 190 -10.19 -2.09 4.63
C PHE A 190 -10.08 -2.84 3.31
N ALA A 191 -8.89 -2.83 2.69
CA ALA A 191 -8.67 -3.53 1.43
C ALA A 191 -8.89 -5.04 1.58
N PHE A 192 -8.36 -5.64 2.65
CA PHE A 192 -8.55 -7.06 2.92
C PHE A 192 -10.01 -7.41 3.18
N ASP A 193 -10.74 -6.60 3.96
CA ASP A 193 -12.16 -6.84 4.26
C ASP A 193 -13.05 -6.77 3.00
N GLN A 194 -12.67 -5.95 2.01
CA GLN A 194 -13.43 -5.78 0.78
C GLN A 194 -13.14 -6.85 -0.29
N ARG A 195 -11.89 -7.26 -0.47
CA ARG A 195 -11.48 -8.08 -1.62
C ARG A 195 -10.83 -9.41 -1.25
N PHE A 196 -10.53 -9.65 0.03
CA PHE A 196 -9.91 -10.88 0.53
C PHE A 196 -8.59 -11.27 -0.15
N GLU A 197 -7.84 -10.27 -0.67
CA GLU A 197 -6.55 -10.52 -1.28
C GLU A 197 -5.52 -10.91 -0.21
N ARG A 198 -4.92 -12.09 -0.39
CA ARG A 198 -3.96 -12.67 0.58
C ARG A 198 -2.78 -11.74 0.86
N LYS A 199 -2.34 -11.03 -0.16
CA LYS A 199 -1.24 -10.07 -0.03
C LYS A 199 -1.56 -8.93 0.93
N ASP A 200 -2.80 -8.44 0.98
CA ASP A 200 -3.16 -7.37 1.90
C ASP A 200 -3.05 -7.81 3.37
N ALA A 201 -3.46 -9.04 3.68
CA ALA A 201 -3.27 -9.63 4.99
C ALA A 201 -1.78 -9.82 5.33
N HIS A 202 -0.99 -10.32 4.36
CA HIS A 202 0.46 -10.48 4.52
C HIS A 202 1.15 -9.14 4.76
N ASP A 203 0.91 -8.13 3.90
CA ASP A 203 1.55 -6.81 4.00
C ASP A 203 1.28 -6.16 5.37
N LEU A 204 0.04 -6.28 5.88
CA LEU A 204 -0.39 -5.77 7.18
C LEU A 204 0.36 -6.48 8.31
N VAL A 205 0.33 -7.82 8.35
CA VAL A 205 0.96 -8.61 9.41
C VAL A 205 2.47 -8.41 9.37
N TYR A 206 3.10 -8.43 8.19
CA TYR A 206 4.53 -8.21 8.02
C TYR A 206 5.00 -6.87 8.62
N CYS A 207 4.30 -5.77 8.35
CA CYS A 207 4.68 -4.46 8.86
C CYS A 207 4.54 -4.35 10.39
N ILE A 208 3.53 -4.98 10.98
CA ILE A 208 3.36 -5.00 12.45
C ILE A 208 4.40 -5.91 13.11
N GLU A 209 4.64 -7.10 12.55
CA GLU A 209 5.56 -8.10 13.07
C GLU A 209 7.01 -7.62 13.08
N HIS A 210 7.39 -6.87 12.03
CA HIS A 210 8.76 -6.40 11.83
C HIS A 210 8.92 -4.89 12.04
N ALA A 211 8.00 -4.26 12.77
CA ALA A 211 8.12 -2.85 13.12
C ALA A 211 9.47 -2.57 13.82
N PRO A 212 10.20 -1.50 13.44
CA PRO A 212 11.59 -1.28 13.86
C PRO A 212 11.82 -1.29 15.37
N GLU A 213 10.85 -0.79 16.13
CA GLU A 213 10.94 -0.67 17.60
C GLU A 213 10.00 -1.65 18.32
N GLY A 214 9.46 -2.63 17.58
CA GLY A 214 8.60 -3.69 18.12
C GLY A 214 7.14 -3.29 18.29
N LEU A 215 6.35 -4.26 18.76
CA LEU A 215 4.89 -4.15 18.86
C LEU A 215 4.43 -3.01 19.79
N ASP A 216 5.14 -2.76 20.89
CA ASP A 216 4.75 -1.71 21.86
C ASP A 216 4.72 -0.32 21.22
N THR A 217 5.62 -0.04 20.28
CA THR A 217 5.64 1.22 19.53
C THR A 217 4.44 1.32 18.60
N VAL A 218 4.05 0.22 17.97
CA VAL A 218 2.83 0.15 17.13
C VAL A 218 1.59 0.40 17.98
N VAL A 219 1.46 -0.26 19.13
CA VAL A 219 0.39 -0.03 20.12
C VAL A 219 0.29 1.44 20.51
N ALA A 220 1.42 2.06 20.86
CA ALA A 220 1.47 3.48 21.23
C ALA A 220 1.07 4.39 20.07
N ALA A 221 1.41 4.05 18.82
CA ALA A 221 0.99 4.79 17.63
C ALA A 221 -0.53 4.76 17.44
N PHE A 222 -1.13 3.57 17.56
CA PHE A 222 -2.59 3.42 17.50
C PHE A 222 -3.31 4.15 18.63
N ALA A 223 -2.81 4.08 19.87
CA ALA A 223 -3.39 4.80 21.00
C ALA A 223 -3.40 6.33 20.76
N ARG A 224 -2.31 6.88 20.21
CA ARG A 224 -2.26 8.31 19.82
C ARG A 224 -3.27 8.63 18.71
N ALA A 225 -3.39 7.79 17.70
CA ALA A 225 -4.33 8.01 16.59
C ALA A 225 -5.79 7.95 17.05
N LEU A 226 -6.11 7.08 18.01
CA LEU A 226 -7.44 6.99 18.64
C LEU A 226 -7.81 8.23 19.47
N ALA A 227 -6.84 8.98 19.94
CA ALA A 227 -7.06 10.27 20.59
C ALA A 227 -7.18 11.44 19.59
N GLY A 228 -6.93 11.22 18.31
CA GLY A 228 -6.91 12.22 17.26
C GLY A 228 -8.19 12.27 16.41
N LYS A 229 -8.14 13.09 15.36
CA LYS A 229 -9.28 13.33 14.46
C LYS A 229 -9.71 12.10 13.65
N HIS A 230 -8.83 11.12 13.45
CA HIS A 230 -9.10 9.90 12.71
C HIS A 230 -9.60 8.73 13.59
N ALA A 231 -9.94 8.99 14.85
CA ALA A 231 -10.34 7.96 15.81
C ALA A 231 -11.45 7.02 15.31
N ALA A 232 -12.42 7.54 14.55
CA ALA A 232 -13.52 6.72 14.01
C ALA A 232 -13.01 5.72 12.97
N VAL A 233 -12.18 6.18 12.02
CA VAL A 233 -11.58 5.34 10.97
C VAL A 233 -10.64 4.28 11.57
N VAL A 234 -9.85 4.67 12.57
CA VAL A 234 -8.95 3.74 13.26
C VAL A 234 -9.74 2.66 14.01
N ARG A 235 -10.84 3.03 14.73
CA ARG A 235 -11.70 2.03 15.39
C ARG A 235 -12.31 1.04 14.39
N GLU A 236 -12.84 1.54 13.27
CA GLU A 236 -13.39 0.69 12.23
C GLU A 236 -12.36 -0.32 11.70
N ALA A 237 -11.13 0.14 11.45
CA ALA A 237 -10.05 -0.75 11.04
C ALA A 237 -9.68 -1.79 12.12
N LEU A 238 -9.63 -1.39 13.40
CA LEU A 238 -9.38 -2.30 14.52
C LEU A 238 -10.50 -3.33 14.67
N ASP A 239 -11.76 -2.95 14.44
CA ASP A 239 -12.89 -3.88 14.45
C ASP A 239 -12.81 -4.90 13.30
N ILE A 240 -12.32 -4.49 12.12
CA ILE A 240 -12.00 -5.41 11.03
C ILE A 240 -10.89 -6.40 11.46
N LEU A 241 -9.80 -5.89 12.05
CA LEU A 241 -8.72 -6.76 12.52
C LEU A 241 -9.23 -7.77 13.55
N ARG A 242 -10.03 -7.34 14.51
CA ARG A 242 -10.64 -8.24 15.51
C ARG A 242 -11.45 -9.33 14.83
N ARG A 243 -12.39 -8.95 13.98
CA ARG A 243 -13.30 -9.86 13.29
C ARG A 243 -12.57 -10.84 12.35
N ARG A 244 -11.52 -10.37 11.63
CA ARG A 244 -10.84 -11.16 10.61
C ARG A 244 -9.66 -11.96 11.12
N PHE A 245 -9.07 -11.60 12.29
CA PHE A 245 -7.82 -12.21 12.76
C PHE A 245 -7.87 -12.78 14.17
N ALA A 246 -8.67 -12.24 15.09
CA ALA A 246 -8.48 -12.46 16.52
C ALA A 246 -9.71 -12.94 17.29
N ASP A 247 -10.93 -12.59 16.85
CA ASP A 247 -12.12 -12.94 17.61
C ASP A 247 -12.45 -14.46 17.52
N GLU A 248 -12.94 -15.08 18.61
CA GLU A 248 -13.22 -16.51 18.72
C GLU A 248 -14.72 -16.87 18.74
N GLU A 249 -15.62 -15.91 18.43
CA GLU A 249 -17.06 -16.13 18.59
C GLU A 249 -17.61 -17.31 17.77
N ALA A 250 -17.11 -17.54 16.54
CA ALA A 250 -17.64 -18.56 15.63
C ALA A 250 -16.64 -19.67 15.30
N THR A 251 -15.33 -19.39 15.43
CA THR A 251 -14.26 -20.33 15.11
C THR A 251 -12.99 -19.92 15.84
N GLU A 252 -12.06 -20.85 16.04
CA GLU A 252 -10.74 -20.55 16.62
C GLU A 252 -10.06 -19.43 15.82
N ALA A 253 -9.55 -18.40 16.49
CA ALA A 253 -9.01 -17.18 15.89
C ALA A 253 -8.02 -17.43 14.73
N TYR A 254 -7.10 -18.39 14.90
CA TYR A 254 -6.12 -18.73 13.87
C TYR A 254 -6.71 -19.34 12.58
N ARG A 255 -7.99 -19.75 12.58
CA ARG A 255 -8.73 -20.27 11.42
C ARG A 255 -9.52 -19.21 10.68
N LYS A 256 -9.50 -17.98 11.16
CA LYS A 256 -10.15 -16.84 10.49
C LYS A 256 -9.46 -16.53 9.14
N ASP A 257 -10.15 -15.77 8.33
CA ASP A 257 -9.73 -15.43 6.96
C ASP A 257 -8.33 -14.79 6.91
N GLY A 258 -8.02 -13.89 7.84
CA GLY A 258 -6.77 -13.17 7.90
C GLY A 258 -5.55 -14.08 8.12
N PRO A 259 -5.46 -14.83 9.23
CA PRO A 259 -4.36 -15.77 9.49
C PRO A 259 -4.21 -16.83 8.39
N VAL A 260 -5.34 -17.33 7.86
CA VAL A 260 -5.35 -18.29 6.75
C VAL A 260 -4.78 -17.65 5.47
N ALA A 261 -5.15 -16.41 5.16
CA ALA A 261 -4.64 -15.67 4.02
C ALA A 261 -3.12 -15.45 4.10
N VAL A 262 -2.62 -15.03 5.26
CA VAL A 262 -1.17 -14.87 5.52
C VAL A 262 -0.42 -16.17 5.27
N ALA A 263 -0.83 -17.25 5.92
CA ALA A 263 -0.14 -18.53 5.82
C ALA A 263 -0.17 -19.11 4.40
N LYS A 264 -1.28 -18.98 3.69
CA LYS A 264 -1.39 -19.44 2.29
C LYS A 264 -0.57 -18.58 1.34
N PHE A 265 -0.47 -17.28 1.59
CA PHE A 265 0.37 -16.40 0.78
C PHE A 265 1.85 -16.73 0.96
N GLU A 266 2.31 -16.91 2.19
CA GLU A 266 3.72 -17.13 2.49
C GLU A 266 4.20 -18.57 2.19
N LEU A 267 3.37 -19.59 2.43
CA LEU A 267 3.74 -21.00 2.40
C LEU A 267 3.04 -21.81 1.28
N GLY A 268 2.18 -21.16 0.48
CA GLY A 268 1.42 -21.84 -0.57
C GLY A 268 0.31 -22.75 -0.02
N GLU A 269 -0.24 -23.58 -0.91
CA GLU A 269 -1.40 -24.46 -0.64
C GLU A 269 -1.07 -25.96 -0.75
N GLY A 270 0.19 -26.34 -0.69
CA GLY A 270 0.60 -27.75 -0.77
C GLY A 270 -0.02 -28.63 0.32
N ASP A 271 -0.29 -29.90 -0.01
CA ASP A 271 -1.13 -30.79 0.81
C ASP A 271 -0.36 -31.84 1.63
N ASP A 272 0.98 -31.82 1.62
CA ASP A 272 1.73 -32.71 2.48
C ASP A 272 1.59 -32.34 3.98
N ALA A 273 1.81 -33.29 4.86
CA ALA A 273 1.57 -33.12 6.31
C ALA A 273 2.45 -32.01 6.91
N GLY A 274 3.72 -31.92 6.49
CA GLY A 274 4.65 -30.91 7.01
C GLY A 274 4.25 -29.49 6.60
N GLN A 275 3.83 -29.29 5.36
CA GLN A 275 3.35 -28.00 4.88
C GLN A 275 2.06 -27.57 5.58
N ARG A 276 1.15 -28.52 5.84
CA ARG A 276 -0.07 -28.22 6.63
C ARG A 276 0.26 -27.79 8.05
N GLU A 277 1.18 -28.47 8.72
CA GLU A 277 1.62 -28.12 10.07
C GLU A 277 2.29 -26.74 10.11
N ALA A 278 3.18 -26.45 9.17
CA ALA A 278 3.81 -25.15 9.04
C ALA A 278 2.80 -24.02 8.83
N ARG A 279 1.78 -24.24 7.98
CA ARG A 279 0.70 -23.24 7.79
C ARG A 279 -0.11 -23.01 9.07
N VAL A 280 -0.47 -24.07 9.80
CA VAL A 280 -1.20 -23.93 11.08
C VAL A 280 -0.37 -23.16 12.09
N LEU A 281 0.94 -23.41 12.16
CA LEU A 281 1.83 -22.65 13.03
C LEU A 281 1.84 -21.16 12.64
N ARG A 282 1.98 -20.85 11.34
CA ARG A 282 1.98 -19.47 10.86
C ARG A 282 0.64 -18.76 11.08
N GLN A 283 -0.47 -19.46 10.92
CA GLN A 283 -1.81 -18.95 11.25
C GLN A 283 -1.91 -18.53 12.72
N ARG A 284 -1.42 -19.37 13.64
CA ARG A 284 -1.42 -19.07 15.07
C ARG A 284 -0.54 -17.84 15.38
N GLN A 285 0.64 -17.75 14.77
CA GLN A 285 1.53 -16.60 14.95
C GLN A 285 0.88 -15.30 14.48
N ALA A 286 0.25 -15.29 13.29
CA ALA A 286 -0.44 -14.12 12.76
C ALA A 286 -1.64 -13.70 13.63
N SER A 287 -2.44 -14.66 14.09
CA SER A 287 -3.56 -14.40 14.99
C SER A 287 -3.11 -13.84 16.34
N ASP A 288 -2.13 -14.46 16.99
CA ASP A 288 -1.56 -14.03 18.27
C ASP A 288 -0.96 -12.61 18.19
N LEU A 289 -0.27 -12.29 17.09
CA LEU A 289 0.28 -10.95 16.87
C LEU A 289 -0.82 -9.88 16.86
N ILE A 290 -1.90 -10.11 16.12
CA ILE A 290 -3.02 -9.16 16.03
C ILE A 290 -3.78 -9.10 17.36
N ASP A 291 -4.00 -10.21 18.03
CA ASP A 291 -4.64 -10.22 19.36
C ASP A 291 -3.82 -9.40 20.38
N ARG A 292 -2.50 -9.57 20.39
CA ARG A 292 -1.60 -8.77 21.25
C ARG A 292 -1.64 -7.29 20.91
N LEU A 293 -1.69 -6.92 19.63
CA LEU A 293 -1.88 -5.53 19.22
C LEU A 293 -3.19 -4.97 19.77
N LEU A 294 -4.30 -5.67 19.55
CA LEU A 294 -5.62 -5.24 19.99
C LEU A 294 -5.72 -5.13 21.52
N SER A 295 -5.19 -6.11 22.23
CA SER A 295 -5.15 -6.14 23.70
C SER A 295 -4.27 -5.04 24.30
N GLY A 296 -3.21 -4.64 23.60
CA GLY A 296 -2.34 -3.55 24.04
C GLY A 296 -2.95 -2.16 23.85
N ILE A 297 -3.91 -2.03 22.93
CA ILE A 297 -4.60 -0.76 22.68
C ILE A 297 -5.75 -0.53 23.68
N GLY A 298 -6.39 -1.58 24.18
CA GLY A 298 -7.50 -1.55 25.16
C GLY A 298 -8.86 -1.72 24.54
#